data_050ca3e1cae33b5a38153a524d153407
#
_entry.id   050ca3e1cae33b5a38153a524d153407
#
_cell.length_a   1.000
_cell.length_b   1.000
_cell.length_c   1.000
_cell.angle_alpha   90.00
_cell.angle_beta   90.00
_cell.angle_gamma   90.00
#
_symmetry.space_group_name_H-M   'P 1'
#
loop_
_entity.id
_entity.type
_entity.pdbx_description
1 polymer ?
#
loop_
_entity_poly.entity_id
_entity_poly.type
_entity_poly.pdbx_seq_one_letter_code
_entity_poly.pdbx_strand_id
1 'polypeptide(L)'
;STVDLQFLGIDQEKDVEGLMDKITCLAAPFAPLDGMNDAGVSCGIYMTYQGGDETIPTDVDTDKPDLTSTTMLRLILDYADSVEEAGELVKQYDMHDSANTSYHYMVADASGKSAILEWTCGTDKTDNDGSARTLNVIYNDDDGRIGEREGASDFQWITNFVLQPGYYGGDDEKAGLDRYDRIYEELAATDGVLPDVNAAMDILKIVGRRDWNNDDGNGCTV
;
A
#
# COMPACT_ATOMS: atom_id res chain seq x y z
N SER A 1 13.22 2.02 7.24
CA SER A 1 12.31 2.41 6.14
C SER A 1 12.96 2.20 4.80
N THR A 2 12.20 1.71 3.84
CA THR A 2 12.62 1.59 2.43
C THR A 2 12.35 2.92 1.73
N VAL A 3 13.23 3.34 0.84
CA VAL A 3 13.11 4.59 0.09
C VAL A 3 13.29 4.29 -1.39
N ASP A 4 12.40 4.80 -2.22
CA ASP A 4 12.54 4.70 -3.66
C ASP A 4 13.43 5.83 -4.19
N LEU A 5 14.63 5.48 -4.62
CA LEU A 5 15.58 6.43 -5.19
C LEU A 5 15.12 6.93 -6.57
N GLN A 6 14.39 6.13 -7.34
CA GLN A 6 13.83 6.56 -8.64
C GLN A 6 12.80 7.66 -8.46
N PHE A 7 11.99 7.56 -7.40
CA PHE A 7 11.04 8.63 -7.05
C PHE A 7 11.76 9.98 -6.80
N LEU A 8 12.97 9.92 -6.27
CA LEU A 8 13.82 11.10 -6.07
C LEU A 8 14.61 11.52 -7.35
N GLY A 9 14.36 10.88 -8.50
CA GLY A 9 15.05 11.14 -9.76
C GLY A 9 16.45 10.52 -9.81
N ILE A 10 16.72 9.49 -9.00
CA ILE A 10 18.01 8.80 -8.93
C ILE A 10 17.81 7.37 -9.44
N ASP A 11 18.22 7.10 -10.67
CA ASP A 11 17.97 5.82 -11.32
C ASP A 11 18.86 4.68 -10.79
N GLN A 12 20.07 4.99 -10.39
CA GLN A 12 21.02 3.99 -9.92
C GLN A 12 22.01 4.58 -8.91
N GLU A 13 22.56 3.75 -8.08
CA GLU A 13 23.54 4.13 -7.05
C GLU A 13 24.74 4.91 -7.62
N LYS A 14 25.16 4.62 -8.84
CA LYS A 14 26.24 5.33 -9.55
C LYS A 14 25.88 6.79 -9.90
N ASP A 15 24.60 7.13 -9.95
CA ASP A 15 24.16 8.47 -10.31
C ASP A 15 24.27 9.45 -9.11
N VAL A 16 24.59 8.94 -7.94
CA VAL A 16 24.76 9.73 -6.69
C VAL A 16 26.14 10.42 -6.60
N GLU A 17 26.93 10.42 -7.66
CA GLU A 17 28.26 11.07 -7.66
C GLU A 17 28.18 12.60 -7.69
N GLY A 18 27.12 13.15 -8.27
CA GLY A 18 26.90 14.60 -8.36
C GLY A 18 26.51 15.24 -7.03
N LEU A 19 26.82 16.56 -6.86
CA LEU A 19 26.43 17.29 -5.66
C LEU A 19 24.90 17.38 -5.52
N MET A 20 24.19 17.58 -6.62
CA MET A 20 22.72 17.68 -6.60
C MET A 20 22.09 16.36 -6.21
N ASP A 21 22.60 15.23 -6.71
CA ASP A 21 22.10 13.91 -6.36
C ASP A 21 22.31 13.62 -4.87
N LYS A 22 23.44 14.00 -4.32
CA LYS A 22 23.70 13.90 -2.87
C LYS A 22 22.76 14.76 -2.04
N ILE A 23 22.43 15.96 -2.50
CA ILE A 23 21.45 16.82 -1.85
C ILE A 23 20.05 16.22 -1.94
N THR A 24 19.68 15.65 -3.07
CA THR A 24 18.39 14.95 -3.25
C THR A 24 18.27 13.75 -2.33
N CYS A 25 19.36 13.00 -2.09
CA CYS A 25 19.37 11.92 -1.12
C CYS A 25 19.05 12.38 0.32
N LEU A 26 19.25 13.64 0.67
CA LEU A 26 18.83 14.18 1.97
C LEU A 26 17.31 14.23 2.14
N ALA A 27 16.55 14.18 1.06
CA ALA A 27 15.10 14.07 1.09
C ALA A 27 14.62 12.64 1.36
N ALA A 28 15.47 11.63 1.22
CA ALA A 28 15.12 10.22 1.39
C ALA A 28 14.37 9.88 2.69
N PRO A 29 14.72 10.43 3.89
CA PRO A 29 13.96 10.19 5.10
C PRO A 29 12.51 10.69 5.07
N PHE A 30 12.18 11.58 4.13
CA PHE A 30 10.84 12.17 3.99
C PHE A 30 9.99 11.49 2.92
N ALA A 31 10.54 10.50 2.22
CA ALA A 31 9.85 9.73 1.19
C ALA A 31 9.96 8.21 1.42
N PRO A 32 9.54 7.69 2.60
CA PRO A 32 9.55 6.26 2.85
C PRO A 32 8.48 5.55 2.01
N LEU A 33 8.78 4.32 1.58
CA LEU A 33 7.79 3.40 1.00
C LEU A 33 7.22 2.45 2.05
N ASP A 34 7.95 2.22 3.11
CA ASP A 34 7.54 1.47 4.29
C ASP A 34 8.29 1.98 5.54
N GLY A 35 7.80 1.61 6.70
CA GLY A 35 8.46 1.90 7.96
C GLY A 35 7.71 1.41 9.17
N MET A 36 8.39 1.56 10.32
CA MET A 36 7.80 1.33 11.63
C MET A 36 8.30 2.43 12.58
N ASN A 37 7.42 2.89 13.47
CA ASN A 37 7.79 3.84 14.52
C ASN A 37 8.09 3.12 15.86
N ASP A 38 8.45 3.88 16.86
CA ASP A 38 8.80 3.37 18.20
C ASP A 38 7.56 2.98 19.04
N ALA A 39 6.36 3.41 18.66
CA ALA A 39 5.11 2.91 19.23
C ALA A 39 4.70 1.53 18.67
N GLY A 40 5.39 1.05 17.61
CA GLY A 40 5.11 -0.22 16.97
C GLY A 40 4.08 -0.14 15.84
N VAL A 41 3.72 1.07 15.39
CA VAL A 41 2.91 1.26 14.19
C VAL A 41 3.79 1.10 12.97
N SER A 42 3.41 0.19 12.09
CA SER A 42 4.04 -0.03 10.78
C SER A 42 3.09 0.38 9.66
N CYS A 43 3.63 0.91 8.58
CA CYS A 43 2.87 1.21 7.39
C CYS A 43 3.69 1.01 6.11
N GLY A 44 3.00 0.74 5.02
CA GLY A 44 3.58 0.59 3.68
C GLY A 44 2.62 1.07 2.60
N ILE A 45 3.20 1.47 1.45
CA ILE A 45 2.47 1.94 0.27
C ILE A 45 2.50 0.87 -0.81
N TYR A 46 1.38 0.69 -1.49
CA TYR A 46 1.22 -0.33 -2.53
C TYR A 46 0.41 0.26 -3.69
N MET A 47 0.84 -0.01 -4.91
CA MET A 47 0.14 0.45 -6.11
C MET A 47 -1.20 -0.27 -6.29
N THR A 48 -2.27 0.48 -6.61
CA THR A 48 -3.57 -0.08 -6.98
C THR A 48 -3.90 0.19 -8.45
N TYR A 49 -4.48 -0.81 -9.10
CA TYR A 49 -5.08 -0.69 -10.42
C TYR A 49 -6.60 -0.68 -10.26
N GLN A 50 -7.23 0.45 -10.52
CA GLN A 50 -8.64 0.67 -10.24
C GLN A 50 -9.57 0.33 -11.41
N GLY A 51 -9.03 -0.12 -12.52
CA GLY A 51 -9.77 -0.52 -13.70
C GLY A 51 -8.87 -1.21 -14.72
N GLY A 52 -8.63 -2.51 -14.57
CA GLY A 52 -7.69 -3.25 -15.43
C GLY A 52 -6.24 -2.78 -15.20
N ASP A 53 -5.53 -2.50 -16.28
CA ASP A 53 -4.12 -2.04 -16.22
C ASP A 53 -3.98 -0.52 -16.00
N GLU A 54 -5.10 0.22 -15.91
CA GLU A 54 -5.05 1.67 -15.74
C GLU A 54 -5.00 2.06 -14.27
N THR A 55 -4.13 3.02 -13.96
CA THR A 55 -4.09 3.70 -12.67
C THR A 55 -4.57 5.12 -12.83
N ILE A 56 -5.47 5.55 -11.96
CA ILE A 56 -5.95 6.93 -11.92
C ILE A 56 -5.48 7.51 -10.59
N PRO A 57 -4.59 8.51 -10.59
CA PRO A 57 -4.15 9.15 -9.37
C PRO A 57 -5.33 9.73 -8.60
N THR A 58 -5.27 9.68 -7.28
CA THR A 58 -6.22 10.41 -6.44
C THR A 58 -5.83 11.87 -6.42
N ASP A 59 -6.78 12.74 -6.72
CA ASP A 59 -6.61 14.20 -6.76
C ASP A 59 -7.86 14.87 -6.16
N VAL A 60 -8.09 14.61 -4.89
CA VAL A 60 -9.22 15.16 -4.15
C VAL A 60 -8.94 16.64 -3.86
N ASP A 61 -9.92 17.50 -4.05
CA ASP A 61 -9.83 18.94 -3.79
C ASP A 61 -10.92 19.34 -2.79
N THR A 62 -10.52 19.53 -1.53
CA THR A 62 -11.39 19.99 -0.44
C THR A 62 -10.76 21.19 0.28
N ASP A 63 -11.37 21.66 1.36
CA ASP A 63 -10.80 22.72 2.21
C ASP A 63 -9.73 22.19 3.21
N LYS A 64 -9.35 20.91 3.13
CA LYS A 64 -8.36 20.30 4.01
C LYS A 64 -6.94 20.56 3.51
N PRO A 65 -5.93 20.49 4.39
CA PRO A 65 -4.53 20.54 3.94
C PRO A 65 -4.18 19.36 3.04
N ASP A 66 -3.36 19.62 2.04
CA ASP A 66 -2.90 18.61 1.07
C ASP A 66 -1.90 17.63 1.68
N LEU A 67 -2.01 16.38 1.28
CA LEU A 67 -1.12 15.30 1.65
C LEU A 67 -0.78 14.49 0.40
N THR A 68 0.50 14.26 0.16
CA THR A 68 0.92 13.39 -0.94
C THR A 68 1.09 11.94 -0.48
N SER A 69 1.02 11.01 -1.40
CA SER A 69 1.21 9.58 -1.13
C SER A 69 2.50 9.27 -0.36
N THR A 70 3.59 9.96 -0.64
CA THR A 70 4.87 9.76 0.05
C THR A 70 4.93 10.42 1.42
N THR A 71 4.34 11.60 1.58
CA THR A 71 4.34 12.30 2.87
C THR A 71 3.36 11.68 3.86
N MET A 72 2.36 10.94 3.39
CA MET A 72 1.41 10.24 4.25
C MET A 72 2.07 9.21 5.17
N LEU A 73 3.02 8.43 4.66
CA LEU A 73 3.74 7.48 5.50
C LEU A 73 4.52 8.19 6.61
N ARG A 74 5.14 9.33 6.29
CA ARG A 74 5.83 10.14 7.31
C ARG A 74 4.86 10.66 8.35
N LEU A 75 3.69 11.15 7.93
CA LEU A 75 2.66 11.62 8.83
C LEU A 75 2.25 10.52 9.82
N ILE A 76 1.95 9.31 9.32
CA ILE A 76 1.58 8.18 10.16
C ILE A 76 2.73 7.80 11.11
N LEU A 77 3.93 7.64 10.59
CA LEU A 77 5.10 7.21 11.38
C LEU A 77 5.53 8.22 12.44
N ASP A 78 5.26 9.52 12.21
CA ASP A 78 5.67 10.57 13.15
C ASP A 78 4.62 10.86 14.24
N TYR A 79 3.33 10.55 13.99
CA TYR A 79 2.25 11.06 14.85
C TYR A 79 1.24 10.01 15.31
N ALA A 80 1.24 8.79 14.78
CA ALA A 80 0.28 7.77 15.18
C ALA A 80 0.91 6.75 16.14
N ASP A 81 0.22 6.48 17.25
CA ASP A 81 0.59 5.45 18.22
C ASP A 81 -0.28 4.18 18.09
N SER A 82 -1.29 4.20 17.20
CA SER A 82 -2.18 3.08 16.91
C SER A 82 -2.72 3.13 15.48
N VAL A 83 -3.33 2.03 15.04
CA VAL A 83 -4.01 1.96 13.73
C VAL A 83 -5.21 2.91 13.67
N GLU A 84 -5.96 3.04 14.76
CA GLU A 84 -7.09 3.97 14.84
C GLU A 84 -6.65 5.42 14.71
N GLU A 85 -5.58 5.80 15.41
CA GLU A 85 -5.02 7.14 15.31
C GLU A 85 -4.49 7.45 13.92
N ALA A 86 -3.85 6.48 13.26
CA ALA A 86 -3.42 6.62 11.87
C ALA A 86 -4.62 6.93 10.94
N GLY A 87 -5.72 6.19 11.08
CA GLY A 87 -6.94 6.42 10.31
C GLY A 87 -7.56 7.79 10.56
N GLU A 88 -7.68 8.21 11.82
CA GLU A 88 -8.23 9.52 12.18
C GLU A 88 -7.33 10.68 11.76
N LEU A 89 -6.01 10.47 11.80
CA LEU A 89 -5.03 11.45 11.37
C LEU A 89 -5.14 11.71 9.86
N VAL A 90 -5.19 10.65 9.06
CA VAL A 90 -5.27 10.75 7.59
C VAL A 90 -6.57 11.41 7.12
N LYS A 91 -7.69 11.20 7.84
CA LYS A 91 -8.98 11.86 7.54
C LYS A 91 -8.94 13.38 7.60
N GLN A 92 -7.93 13.98 8.22
CA GLN A 92 -7.80 15.43 8.35
C GLN A 92 -7.18 16.09 7.13
N TYR A 93 -6.75 15.31 6.15
CA TYR A 93 -6.02 15.77 4.98
C TYR A 93 -6.72 15.42 3.67
N ASP A 94 -6.34 16.11 2.63
CA ASP A 94 -6.68 15.82 1.25
C ASP A 94 -5.57 15.00 0.59
N MET A 95 -5.94 13.92 -0.12
CA MET A 95 -4.96 13.10 -0.80
C MET A 95 -4.75 13.57 -2.23
N HIS A 96 -3.51 13.86 -2.57
CA HIS A 96 -3.04 14.09 -3.93
C HIS A 96 -1.92 13.08 -4.22
N ASP A 97 -2.23 12.03 -4.98
CA ASP A 97 -1.24 11.01 -5.30
C ASP A 97 -0.08 11.60 -6.09
N SER A 98 1.13 11.37 -5.60
CA SER A 98 2.35 11.67 -6.32
C SER A 98 2.68 10.59 -7.35
N ALA A 99 3.64 10.83 -8.22
CA ALA A 99 4.10 9.90 -9.25
C ALA A 99 3.03 9.44 -10.27
N ASN A 100 1.92 10.19 -10.39
CA ASN A 100 0.88 9.97 -11.39
C ASN A 100 0.31 8.54 -11.40
N THR A 101 0.08 7.99 -10.21
CA THR A 101 -0.49 6.65 -10.02
C THR A 101 -1.28 6.60 -8.71
N SER A 102 -2.17 5.64 -8.56
CA SER A 102 -2.97 5.46 -7.35
C SER A 102 -2.35 4.40 -6.43
N TYR A 103 -2.60 4.59 -5.14
CA TYR A 103 -2.08 3.71 -4.10
C TYR A 103 -3.16 3.33 -3.10
N HIS A 104 -2.90 2.24 -2.39
CA HIS A 104 -3.48 1.95 -1.10
C HIS A 104 -2.36 1.68 -0.08
N TYR A 105 -2.72 1.70 1.19
CA TYR A 105 -1.74 1.66 2.27
C TYR A 105 -2.20 0.64 3.29
N MET A 106 -1.26 -0.10 3.84
CA MET A 106 -1.52 -1.01 4.93
C MET A 106 -0.84 -0.47 6.18
N VAL A 107 -1.60 -0.39 7.26
CA VAL A 107 -1.14 0.02 8.57
C VAL A 107 -1.41 -1.10 9.56
N ALA A 108 -0.47 -1.40 10.43
CA ALA A 108 -0.63 -2.37 11.51
C ALA A 108 0.06 -1.90 12.77
N ASP A 109 -0.40 -2.33 13.94
CA ASP A 109 0.21 -2.02 15.22
C ASP A 109 0.50 -3.26 16.09
N ALA A 110 1.17 -3.04 17.20
CA ALA A 110 1.59 -4.11 18.11
C ALA A 110 0.42 -4.83 18.81
N SER A 111 -0.80 -4.32 18.75
CA SER A 111 -1.99 -4.99 19.29
C SER A 111 -2.50 -6.11 18.38
N GLY A 112 -2.01 -6.18 17.15
CA GLY A 112 -2.50 -7.05 16.09
C GLY A 112 -3.63 -6.43 15.27
N LYS A 113 -4.00 -5.17 15.55
CA LYS A 113 -4.92 -4.43 14.71
C LYS A 113 -4.25 -4.00 13.42
N SER A 114 -5.00 -4.02 12.32
CA SER A 114 -4.55 -3.51 11.03
C SER A 114 -5.68 -2.82 10.30
N ALA A 115 -5.30 -1.94 9.38
CA ALA A 115 -6.23 -1.27 8.48
C ALA A 115 -5.63 -1.11 7.09
N ILE A 116 -6.49 -1.15 6.09
CA ILE A 116 -6.15 -0.77 4.73
C ILE A 116 -6.84 0.57 4.45
N LEU A 117 -6.04 1.52 4.00
CA LEU A 117 -6.47 2.85 3.62
C LEU A 117 -6.43 2.94 2.10
N GLU A 118 -7.55 3.23 1.47
CA GLU A 118 -7.63 3.42 0.03
C GLU A 118 -8.63 4.51 -0.33
N TRP A 119 -8.36 5.24 -1.39
CA TRP A 119 -9.27 6.24 -1.93
C TRP A 119 -9.98 5.68 -3.14
N THR A 120 -11.28 5.61 -3.07
CA THR A 120 -12.11 5.02 -4.11
C THR A 120 -13.31 5.90 -4.42
N CYS A 121 -13.79 5.85 -5.63
CA CYS A 121 -15.07 6.46 -6.04
C CYS A 121 -16.29 5.54 -5.78
N GLY A 122 -16.16 4.60 -4.87
CA GLY A 122 -17.17 3.59 -4.62
C GLY A 122 -17.32 2.65 -5.81
N THR A 123 -18.56 2.42 -6.26
CA THR A 123 -18.85 1.61 -7.44
C THR A 123 -18.88 2.44 -8.73
N ASP A 124 -18.76 3.75 -8.64
CA ASP A 124 -18.71 4.64 -9.80
C ASP A 124 -17.28 4.70 -10.35
N LYS A 125 -17.07 4.03 -11.48
CA LYS A 125 -15.77 3.99 -12.17
C LYS A 125 -15.67 5.03 -13.29
N THR A 126 -16.51 6.05 -13.29
CA THR A 126 -16.48 7.14 -14.29
C THR A 126 -15.56 8.28 -13.90
N ASP A 127 -14.99 8.25 -12.69
CA ASP A 127 -14.00 9.20 -12.22
C ASP A 127 -12.68 9.01 -12.98
N ASN A 128 -12.38 9.94 -13.88
CA ASN A 128 -11.21 9.88 -14.76
C ASN A 128 -10.06 10.78 -14.29
N ASP A 129 -10.27 11.58 -13.27
CA ASP A 129 -9.28 12.54 -12.75
C ASP A 129 -8.97 12.34 -11.25
N GLY A 130 -9.62 11.39 -10.60
CA GLY A 130 -9.41 11.08 -9.19
C GLY A 130 -10.12 12.03 -8.21
N SER A 131 -10.89 13.01 -8.70
CA SER A 131 -11.49 14.07 -7.87
C SER A 131 -12.68 13.60 -7.02
N ALA A 132 -13.37 12.56 -7.45
CA ALA A 132 -14.56 12.02 -6.75
C ALA A 132 -14.22 10.97 -5.69
N ARG A 133 -12.94 10.70 -5.44
CA ARG A 133 -12.51 9.68 -4.51
C ARG A 133 -12.64 10.09 -3.07
N THR A 134 -13.03 9.15 -2.23
CA THR A 134 -13.14 9.32 -0.79
C THR A 134 -12.32 8.24 -0.07
N LEU A 135 -11.82 8.58 1.11
CA LEU A 135 -11.08 7.64 1.95
C LEU A 135 -12.00 6.51 2.41
N ASN A 136 -11.61 5.29 2.11
CA ASN A 136 -12.14 4.05 2.64
C ASN A 136 -11.12 3.45 3.61
N VAL A 137 -11.55 3.12 4.82
CA VAL A 137 -10.72 2.50 5.85
C VAL A 137 -11.30 1.12 6.17
N ILE A 138 -10.54 0.07 5.91
CA ILE A 138 -10.96 -1.31 6.12
C ILE A 138 -10.12 -1.90 7.24
N TYR A 139 -10.71 -2.07 8.42
CA TYR A 139 -10.05 -2.73 9.55
C TYR A 139 -10.06 -4.25 9.41
N ASN A 140 -9.12 -4.93 10.05
CA ASN A 140 -9.05 -6.39 10.03
C ASN A 140 -10.23 -7.09 10.72
N ASP A 141 -10.95 -6.39 11.60
CA ASP A 141 -12.14 -6.86 12.30
C ASP A 141 -13.47 -6.41 11.64
N ASP A 142 -13.41 -5.72 10.49
CA ASP A 142 -14.62 -5.31 9.76
C ASP A 142 -15.31 -6.48 9.06
N ASP A 143 -16.64 -6.59 9.23
CA ASP A 143 -17.45 -7.64 8.60
C ASP A 143 -17.47 -7.55 7.06
N GLY A 144 -17.27 -6.35 6.51
CA GLY A 144 -17.25 -6.09 5.07
C GLY A 144 -15.90 -6.27 4.40
N ARG A 145 -14.92 -6.84 5.09
CA ARG A 145 -13.61 -7.02 4.51
C ARG A 145 -13.60 -8.01 3.35
N ILE A 146 -12.64 -7.78 2.49
CA ILE A 146 -12.53 -8.54 1.29
C ILE A 146 -12.10 -9.93 1.52
N GLY A 147 -12.77 -10.61 0.68
CA GLY A 147 -12.54 -11.99 0.59
C GLY A 147 -13.49 -12.82 1.38
N GLU A 148 -14.58 -12.30 1.95
CA GLU A 148 -15.63 -13.15 2.55
C GLU A 148 -15.14 -14.59 2.85
N ARG A 149 -13.83 -14.68 3.21
CA ARG A 149 -13.11 -15.93 3.34
C ARG A 149 -13.14 -16.32 4.80
N GLU A 150 -13.67 -17.46 5.07
CA GLU A 150 -13.64 -18.03 6.41
C GLU A 150 -12.21 -18.01 6.95
N GLY A 151 -12.04 -17.54 8.19
CA GLY A 151 -10.74 -17.47 8.85
C GLY A 151 -9.91 -16.23 8.54
N ALA A 152 -10.31 -15.37 7.62
CA ALA A 152 -9.60 -14.13 7.31
C ALA A 152 -9.80 -13.02 8.34
N SER A 153 -10.42 -13.29 9.48
CA SER A 153 -10.70 -12.30 10.53
C SER A 153 -9.48 -11.88 11.34
N ASP A 154 -8.46 -12.72 11.41
CA ASP A 154 -7.32 -12.47 12.28
C ASP A 154 -6.09 -11.90 11.55
N PHE A 155 -6.16 -11.76 10.22
CA PHE A 155 -5.07 -11.21 9.40
C PHE A 155 -5.59 -10.48 8.17
N GLN A 156 -4.82 -9.53 7.67
CA GLN A 156 -5.07 -8.80 6.43
C GLN A 156 -3.90 -8.95 5.47
N TRP A 157 -4.20 -8.87 4.18
CA TRP A 157 -3.21 -8.84 3.12
C TRP A 157 -3.76 -8.06 1.93
N ILE A 158 -2.87 -7.52 1.13
CA ILE A 158 -3.21 -6.75 -0.07
C ILE A 158 -2.29 -7.12 -1.24
N THR A 159 -2.77 -6.84 -2.45
CA THR A 159 -1.98 -6.87 -3.68
C THR A 159 -2.24 -5.58 -4.49
N ASN A 160 -2.71 -5.65 -5.71
CA ASN A 160 -2.80 -4.47 -6.56
C ASN A 160 -4.23 -4.09 -6.98
N PHE A 161 -5.25 -4.60 -6.33
CA PHE A 161 -6.63 -4.26 -6.63
C PHE A 161 -7.33 -3.61 -5.42
N VAL A 162 -8.34 -2.80 -5.69
CA VAL A 162 -9.16 -2.13 -4.67
C VAL A 162 -9.89 -3.16 -3.83
N LEU A 163 -9.85 -2.98 -2.53
CA LEU A 163 -10.42 -3.91 -1.58
C LEU A 163 -11.84 -3.52 -1.12
N GLN A 164 -12.32 -2.35 -1.44
CA GLN A 164 -13.67 -1.93 -1.07
C GLN A 164 -14.72 -2.93 -1.55
N PRO A 165 -15.58 -3.45 -0.65
CA PRO A 165 -16.66 -4.36 -1.03
C PRO A 165 -17.57 -3.75 -2.11
N GLY A 166 -17.90 -4.56 -3.12
CA GLY A 166 -18.78 -4.12 -4.21
C GLY A 166 -18.15 -3.20 -5.27
N TYR A 167 -16.84 -2.89 -5.14
CA TYR A 167 -16.15 -2.06 -6.13
C TYR A 167 -16.08 -2.74 -7.52
N TYR A 168 -15.81 -4.05 -7.57
CA TYR A 168 -15.74 -4.81 -8.81
C TYR A 168 -17.06 -5.48 -9.14
N GLY A 169 -17.47 -5.43 -10.41
CA GLY A 169 -18.55 -6.26 -10.97
C GLY A 169 -18.05 -7.69 -11.28
N GLY A 170 -18.97 -8.58 -11.67
CA GLY A 170 -18.66 -10.00 -11.86
C GLY A 170 -17.58 -10.31 -12.90
N ASP A 171 -17.43 -9.46 -13.92
CA ASP A 171 -16.48 -9.66 -15.04
C ASP A 171 -15.25 -8.73 -14.95
N ASP A 172 -15.13 -7.95 -13.89
CA ASP A 172 -14.02 -7.03 -13.73
C ASP A 172 -12.73 -7.76 -13.36
N GLU A 173 -11.65 -7.42 -14.05
CA GLU A 173 -10.32 -7.93 -13.73
C GLU A 173 -9.76 -7.29 -12.46
N LYS A 174 -9.14 -8.10 -11.60
CA LYS A 174 -8.49 -7.68 -10.37
C LYS A 174 -6.99 -7.94 -10.48
N ALA A 175 -6.22 -6.88 -10.62
CA ALA A 175 -4.77 -6.99 -10.77
C ALA A 175 -4.14 -7.68 -9.54
N GLY A 176 -3.44 -8.78 -9.76
CA GLY A 176 -2.79 -9.55 -8.70
C GLY A 176 -3.71 -10.42 -7.85
N LEU A 177 -4.91 -10.74 -8.34
CA LEU A 177 -5.81 -11.67 -7.65
C LEU A 177 -5.18 -13.05 -7.44
N ASP A 178 -4.43 -13.54 -8.42
CA ASP A 178 -3.68 -14.79 -8.34
C ASP A 178 -2.71 -14.82 -7.15
N ARG A 179 -2.01 -13.72 -6.90
CA ARG A 179 -1.12 -13.56 -5.74
C ARG A 179 -1.89 -13.39 -4.44
N TYR A 180 -2.98 -12.66 -4.49
CA TYR A 180 -3.87 -12.47 -3.35
C TYR A 180 -4.40 -13.80 -2.82
N ASP A 181 -4.87 -14.67 -3.73
CA ASP A 181 -5.38 -15.99 -3.39
C ASP A 181 -4.29 -16.90 -2.80
N ARG A 182 -3.08 -16.85 -3.35
CA ARG A 182 -1.95 -17.65 -2.83
C ARG A 182 -1.51 -17.19 -1.44
N ILE A 183 -1.46 -15.88 -1.18
CA ILE A 183 -1.16 -15.37 0.17
C ILE A 183 -2.21 -15.86 1.16
N TYR A 184 -3.49 -15.82 0.78
CA TYR A 184 -4.56 -16.35 1.61
C TYR A 184 -4.36 -17.81 1.96
N GLU A 185 -4.06 -18.66 0.99
CA GLU A 185 -3.85 -20.09 1.20
C GLU A 185 -2.74 -20.36 2.22
N GLU A 186 -1.63 -19.65 2.12
CA GLU A 186 -0.50 -19.79 3.05
C GLU A 186 -0.82 -19.25 4.46
N LEU A 187 -1.47 -18.10 4.58
CA LEU A 187 -1.86 -17.54 5.86
C LEU A 187 -2.97 -18.36 6.53
N ALA A 188 -3.96 -18.80 5.79
CA ALA A 188 -5.05 -19.63 6.33
C ALA A 188 -4.55 -20.99 6.84
N ALA A 189 -3.51 -21.56 6.24
CA ALA A 189 -2.91 -22.81 6.70
C ALA A 189 -2.28 -22.72 8.11
N THR A 190 -2.02 -21.50 8.58
CA THR A 190 -1.39 -21.21 9.87
C THR A 190 -2.24 -20.31 10.78
N ASP A 191 -3.52 -20.14 10.45
CA ASP A 191 -4.43 -19.21 11.13
C ASP A 191 -3.82 -17.78 11.22
N GLY A 192 -3.09 -17.35 10.17
CA GLY A 192 -2.41 -16.06 10.10
C GLY A 192 -1.14 -15.94 10.96
N VAL A 193 -0.74 -16.99 11.65
CA VAL A 193 0.42 -16.98 12.54
C VAL A 193 1.66 -17.51 11.81
N LEU A 194 2.64 -16.65 11.62
CA LEU A 194 3.92 -17.03 11.03
C LEU A 194 4.95 -17.27 12.16
N PRO A 195 5.64 -18.41 12.16
CA PRO A 195 6.51 -18.80 13.26
C PRO A 195 7.77 -17.94 13.37
N ASP A 196 8.23 -17.39 12.26
CA ASP A 196 9.41 -16.55 12.18
C ASP A 196 9.46 -15.71 10.89
N VAL A 197 10.48 -14.88 10.78
CA VAL A 197 10.73 -14.02 9.60
C VAL A 197 10.94 -14.84 8.32
N ASN A 198 11.50 -16.05 8.40
CA ASN A 198 11.74 -16.86 7.21
C ASN A 198 10.42 -17.34 6.61
N ALA A 199 9.43 -17.70 7.45
CA ALA A 199 8.10 -18.05 6.97
C ALA A 199 7.44 -16.88 6.23
N ALA A 200 7.56 -15.64 6.73
CA ALA A 200 7.10 -14.46 6.03
C ALA A 200 7.82 -14.26 4.68
N MET A 201 9.15 -14.42 4.67
CA MET A 201 9.94 -14.31 3.45
C MET A 201 9.61 -15.41 2.44
N ASP A 202 9.21 -16.59 2.89
CA ASP A 202 8.81 -17.69 1.99
C ASP A 202 7.47 -17.38 1.31
N ILE A 203 6.51 -16.77 2.01
CA ILE A 203 5.28 -16.24 1.38
C ILE A 203 5.63 -15.20 0.30
N LEU A 204 6.50 -14.24 0.62
CA LEU A 204 6.93 -13.23 -0.35
C LEU A 204 7.60 -13.85 -1.59
N LYS A 205 8.40 -14.90 -1.42
CA LYS A 205 9.00 -15.64 -2.55
C LYS A 205 7.96 -16.33 -3.45
N ILE A 206 6.90 -16.88 -2.84
CA ILE A 206 5.84 -17.57 -3.59
C ILE A 206 5.09 -16.61 -4.51
N VAL A 207 4.90 -15.38 -4.08
CA VAL A 207 4.15 -14.35 -4.83
C VAL A 207 5.06 -13.39 -5.61
N GLY A 208 6.36 -13.46 -5.40
CA GLY A 208 7.35 -12.67 -6.12
C GLY A 208 7.38 -13.02 -7.61
N ARG A 209 7.57 -12.01 -8.45
CA ARG A 209 7.67 -12.14 -9.91
C ARG A 209 9.11 -12.16 -10.41
N ARG A 210 10.09 -12.20 -9.53
CA ARG A 210 11.49 -12.21 -9.92
C ARG A 210 11.89 -13.58 -10.49
N ASP A 211 12.36 -13.60 -11.73
CA ASP A 211 13.08 -14.75 -12.26
C ASP A 211 14.55 -14.67 -11.84
N TRP A 212 14.90 -15.40 -10.80
CA TRP A 212 16.26 -15.45 -10.27
C TRP A 212 17.29 -16.08 -11.24
N ASN A 213 16.82 -16.75 -12.28
CA ASN A 213 17.67 -17.41 -13.28
C ASN A 213 17.90 -16.53 -14.52
N ASN A 214 17.08 -15.51 -14.70
CA ASN A 214 17.12 -14.62 -15.84
C ASN A 214 16.92 -13.18 -15.36
N ASP A 215 17.98 -12.60 -14.81
CA ASP A 215 17.97 -11.21 -14.36
C ASP A 215 18.05 -10.28 -15.57
N ASP A 216 16.94 -10.10 -16.26
CA ASP A 216 16.78 -9.19 -17.39
C ASP A 216 16.50 -7.74 -16.97
N GLY A 217 16.57 -7.46 -15.68
CA GLY A 217 16.29 -6.14 -15.10
C GLY A 217 14.79 -5.79 -15.00
N ASN A 218 13.90 -6.66 -15.47
CA ASN A 218 12.43 -6.48 -15.38
C ASN A 218 11.82 -7.21 -14.18
N GLY A 219 12.66 -7.80 -13.33
CA GLY A 219 12.20 -8.50 -12.14
C GLY A 219 11.57 -7.56 -11.15
N CYS A 220 10.25 -7.60 -11.03
CA CYS A 220 9.56 -6.98 -9.92
C CYS A 220 9.91 -7.77 -8.64
N THR A 221 10.66 -7.17 -7.77
CA THR A 221 10.78 -7.67 -6.40
C THR A 221 9.54 -7.28 -5.62
N VAL A 222 9.07 -8.19 -4.81
CA VAL A 222 8.04 -7.93 -3.81
C VAL A 222 8.53 -6.90 -2.82
#